data_9ede567cabb03b69a87357416df7932c
#
_entry.id   9ede567cabb03b69a87357416df7932c
#
_cell.length_a   1.000
_cell.length_b   1.000
_cell.length_c   1.000
_cell.angle_alpha   90.00
_cell.angle_beta   90.00
_cell.angle_gamma   90.00
#
_symmetry.space_group_name_H-M   'P 1'
#
loop_
_entity.id
_entity.type
_entity.pdbx_description
1 polymer ?
#
loop_
_entity_poly.entity_id
_entity_poly.type
_entity_poly.pdbx_seq_one_letter_code
_entity_poly.pdbx_strand_id
1 'polypeptide(L)'
;MWQRAGGVGKAGAAGIWPGPRGWWWAMALLAALLLSGCASTVTTDVTAFSQAGWQNDAPRTYSFERSAEQAAQLDRQTYEQWLATALTGLGFEQVPAKQARYRVSMDYDTAPGLVRVAETVYPDYGPWGPYWGPGYYRPWGPWGPWGPWGPGYWPPQTVVRDVPVTFSSLQVYFKDAASGKRVYQVTAQNQAENGSLPAVMPYLIRSAFTDFPAESGRPRRVTLEVEKNAK
;
A
#
# COMPACT_ATOMS: atom_id res chain seq x y z
N MET A 1 50.22 65.99 -32.32
CA MET A 1 49.74 65.69 -33.67
C MET A 1 49.33 64.27 -33.79
N TRP A 2 48.07 64.05 -34.21
CA TRP A 2 47.39 62.80 -34.63
C TRP A 2 46.85 61.88 -33.60
N GLN A 3 45.52 61.93 -33.53
CA GLN A 3 44.47 61.01 -33.11
C GLN A 3 44.59 59.62 -33.79
N ARG A 4 44.08 58.61 -33.13
CA ARG A 4 43.18 57.64 -33.75
C ARG A 4 42.26 56.96 -32.74
N ALA A 5 41.09 57.13 -33.01
CA ALA A 5 39.79 56.53 -32.73
C ALA A 5 39.79 55.00 -32.64
N GLY A 6 39.11 54.46 -31.70
CA GLY A 6 37.73 53.98 -31.81
C GLY A 6 37.66 52.52 -32.38
N GLY A 7 37.31 51.60 -31.57
CA GLY A 7 36.85 50.30 -32.00
C GLY A 7 36.03 49.63 -30.89
N VAL A 8 34.73 49.98 -30.88
CA VAL A 8 33.73 49.31 -30.03
C VAL A 8 33.44 47.95 -30.67
N GLY A 9 34.02 46.88 -30.11
CA GLY A 9 33.69 45.50 -30.47
C GLY A 9 32.32 45.15 -29.89
N LYS A 10 31.34 44.96 -30.74
CA LYS A 10 30.05 44.33 -30.41
C LYS A 10 30.29 42.87 -29.99
N ALA A 11 30.04 42.59 -28.71
CA ALA A 11 29.95 41.24 -28.23
C ALA A 11 28.69 40.61 -28.83
N GLY A 12 28.87 39.73 -29.81
CA GLY A 12 27.83 38.88 -30.35
C GLY A 12 27.39 37.85 -29.29
N ALA A 13 26.17 37.95 -28.87
CA ALA A 13 25.54 36.89 -28.07
C ALA A 13 25.45 35.63 -28.93
N ALA A 14 26.37 34.68 -28.70
CA ALA A 14 26.29 33.36 -29.28
C ALA A 14 25.09 32.65 -28.64
N GLY A 15 23.99 32.56 -29.37
CA GLY A 15 22.86 31.74 -29.01
C GLY A 15 23.33 30.29 -28.97
N ILE A 16 23.34 29.70 -27.78
CA ILE A 16 23.59 28.28 -27.57
C ILE A 16 22.35 27.53 -28.05
N TRP A 17 22.33 27.17 -29.32
CA TRP A 17 21.35 26.23 -29.83
C TRP A 17 21.77 24.84 -29.34
N PRO A 18 20.91 24.11 -28.58
CA PRO A 18 21.24 22.73 -28.20
C PRO A 18 21.28 21.88 -29.47
N GLY A 19 22.47 21.39 -29.80
CA GLY A 19 22.67 20.51 -30.94
C GLY A 19 21.81 19.22 -30.80
N PRO A 20 21.63 18.45 -31.89
CA PRO A 20 20.72 17.28 -31.92
C PRO A 20 20.97 16.25 -30.80
N ARG A 21 22.17 16.25 -30.22
CA ARG A 21 22.53 15.39 -29.06
C ARG A 21 21.83 15.81 -27.77
N GLY A 22 21.52 17.09 -27.57
CA GLY A 22 20.79 17.56 -26.38
C GLY A 22 19.32 17.14 -26.38
N TRP A 23 18.74 16.97 -27.55
CA TRP A 23 17.33 16.55 -27.68
C TRP A 23 17.12 15.07 -27.29
N TRP A 24 18.10 14.22 -27.57
CA TRP A 24 18.08 12.82 -27.15
C TRP A 24 18.11 12.68 -25.61
N TRP A 25 18.91 13.51 -24.94
CA TRP A 25 18.94 13.56 -23.47
C TRP A 25 17.63 14.10 -22.88
N ALA A 26 17.05 15.09 -23.50
CA ALA A 26 15.74 15.63 -23.06
C ALA A 26 14.61 14.60 -23.26
N MET A 27 14.62 13.88 -24.38
CA MET A 27 13.65 12.79 -24.59
C MET A 27 13.88 11.61 -23.66
N ALA A 28 15.12 11.26 -23.35
CA ALA A 28 15.43 10.21 -22.38
C ALA A 28 14.98 10.59 -20.96
N LEU A 29 15.16 11.83 -20.55
CA LEU A 29 14.66 12.36 -19.27
C LEU A 29 13.13 12.39 -19.21
N LEU A 30 12.47 12.79 -20.29
CA LEU A 30 11.01 12.79 -20.38
C LEU A 30 10.46 11.36 -20.35
N ALA A 31 11.10 10.43 -21.05
CA ALA A 31 10.74 9.01 -21.01
C ALA A 31 10.93 8.39 -19.59
N ALA A 32 11.99 8.77 -18.88
CA ALA A 32 12.23 8.34 -17.50
C ALA A 32 11.16 8.86 -16.52
N LEU A 33 10.67 10.09 -16.72
CA LEU A 33 9.58 10.68 -15.93
C LEU A 33 8.22 10.01 -16.21
N LEU A 34 8.01 9.48 -17.41
CA LEU A 34 6.77 8.76 -17.76
C LEU A 34 6.73 7.33 -17.21
N LEU A 35 7.87 6.77 -16.79
CA LEU A 35 7.95 5.43 -16.17
C LEU A 35 7.66 5.44 -14.66
N SER A 36 7.45 6.59 -14.02
CA SER A 36 7.02 6.65 -12.62
C SER A 36 5.55 6.21 -12.49
N GLY A 37 5.29 4.94 -12.75
CA GLY A 37 3.96 4.35 -12.56
C GLY A 37 3.59 4.36 -11.08
N CYS A 38 2.35 4.75 -10.75
CA CYS A 38 1.80 4.61 -9.42
C CYS A 38 1.90 3.13 -9.00
N ALA A 39 2.71 2.83 -7.98
CA ALA A 39 2.71 1.52 -7.35
C ALA A 39 1.44 1.41 -6.50
N SER A 40 0.58 0.46 -6.81
CA SER A 40 -0.52 0.08 -5.92
C SER A 40 0.06 -0.66 -4.73
N THR A 41 -0.38 -0.35 -3.52
CA THR A 41 0.09 -0.99 -2.29
C THR A 41 -1.05 -1.68 -1.57
N VAL A 42 -0.74 -2.80 -0.92
CA VAL A 42 -1.63 -3.50 0.03
C VAL A 42 -1.08 -3.29 1.43
N THR A 43 -1.90 -2.70 2.28
CA THR A 43 -1.56 -2.48 3.69
C THR A 43 -2.26 -3.52 4.54
N THR A 44 -1.51 -4.16 5.44
CA THR A 44 -1.98 -5.24 6.31
C THR A 44 -1.60 -4.93 7.74
N ASP A 45 -2.54 -5.02 8.66
CA ASP A 45 -2.30 -4.95 10.10
C ASP A 45 -2.03 -6.37 10.62
N VAL A 46 -0.87 -6.59 11.24
CA VAL A 46 -0.39 -7.90 11.67
C VAL A 46 -0.14 -7.90 13.16
N THR A 47 -0.65 -8.92 13.85
CA THR A 47 -0.37 -9.15 15.26
C THR A 47 0.02 -10.62 15.46
N ALA A 48 1.10 -10.85 16.17
CA ALA A 48 1.59 -12.18 16.49
C ALA A 48 1.64 -12.41 18.00
N PHE A 49 1.42 -13.67 18.40
CA PHE A 49 1.57 -14.11 19.77
C PHE A 49 2.41 -15.37 19.79
N SER A 50 3.39 -15.45 20.67
CA SER A 50 4.22 -16.62 20.90
C SER A 50 4.15 -17.06 22.35
N GLN A 51 4.23 -18.37 22.58
CA GLN A 51 4.38 -18.90 23.92
C GLN A 51 5.72 -18.44 24.49
N ALA A 52 5.76 -18.12 25.78
CA ALA A 52 6.98 -17.74 26.47
C ALA A 52 8.07 -18.81 26.30
N GLY A 53 9.26 -18.40 25.88
CA GLY A 53 10.37 -19.31 25.63
C GLY A 53 10.35 -20.05 24.31
N TRP A 54 9.32 -19.87 23.44
CA TRP A 54 9.36 -20.42 22.11
C TRP A 54 10.33 -19.60 21.21
N GLN A 55 11.32 -20.27 20.66
CA GLN A 55 12.39 -19.62 19.89
C GLN A 55 12.43 -20.07 18.42
N ASN A 56 11.44 -20.86 17.98
CA ASN A 56 11.42 -21.33 16.59
C ASN A 56 12.74 -22.02 16.16
N ASP A 57 13.31 -22.81 17.06
CA ASP A 57 14.55 -23.57 16.85
C ASP A 57 14.32 -24.87 16.05
N ALA A 58 15.43 -25.54 15.69
CA ALA A 58 15.37 -26.81 14.95
C ALA A 58 14.83 -27.98 15.82
N PRO A 59 14.18 -28.97 15.21
CA PRO A 59 13.86 -29.08 13.79
C PRO A 59 12.63 -28.25 13.40
N ARG A 60 12.72 -27.55 12.26
CA ARG A 60 11.62 -26.76 11.71
C ARG A 60 10.77 -27.58 10.75
N THR A 61 10.23 -28.68 11.25
CA THR A 61 9.38 -29.57 10.45
C THR A 61 7.91 -29.34 10.79
N TYR A 62 7.05 -29.35 9.77
CA TYR A 62 5.63 -29.17 9.97
C TYR A 62 4.77 -30.05 9.09
N SER A 63 3.51 -30.22 9.48
CA SER A 63 2.44 -30.74 8.63
C SER A 63 1.19 -29.91 8.82
N PHE A 64 0.37 -29.78 7.76
CA PHE A 64 -0.92 -29.13 7.89
C PHE A 64 -1.89 -29.95 8.73
N GLU A 65 -2.62 -29.27 9.63
CA GLU A 65 -3.73 -29.82 10.39
C GLU A 65 -5.03 -29.28 9.80
N ARG A 66 -5.89 -30.18 9.32
CA ARG A 66 -7.16 -29.83 8.68
C ARG A 66 -8.20 -30.94 8.89
N SER A 67 -9.47 -30.58 8.91
CA SER A 67 -10.56 -31.56 8.87
C SER A 67 -10.70 -32.16 7.47
N ALA A 68 -11.45 -33.28 7.36
CA ALA A 68 -11.74 -33.88 6.06
C ALA A 68 -12.49 -32.91 5.12
N GLU A 69 -13.39 -32.10 5.67
CA GLU A 69 -14.14 -31.06 4.93
C GLU A 69 -13.21 -29.96 4.41
N GLN A 70 -12.32 -29.47 5.26
CA GLN A 70 -11.32 -28.48 4.89
C GLN A 70 -10.35 -28.99 3.83
N ALA A 71 -10.01 -30.28 3.87
CA ALA A 71 -9.13 -30.89 2.88
C ALA A 71 -9.75 -30.96 1.47
N ALA A 72 -11.06 -30.96 1.36
CA ALA A 72 -11.79 -30.97 0.10
C ALA A 72 -11.96 -29.56 -0.52
N GLN A 73 -11.68 -28.49 0.21
CA GLN A 73 -11.82 -27.11 -0.27
C GLN A 73 -10.66 -26.74 -1.20
N LEU A 74 -10.95 -26.39 -2.46
CA LEU A 74 -9.95 -26.06 -3.47
C LEU A 74 -9.23 -24.72 -3.19
N ASP A 75 -9.94 -23.74 -2.66
CA ASP A 75 -9.37 -22.46 -2.23
C ASP A 75 -8.35 -22.68 -1.10
N ARG A 76 -8.69 -23.48 -0.10
CA ARG A 76 -7.79 -23.84 1.00
C ARG A 76 -6.53 -24.54 0.50
N GLN A 77 -6.65 -25.47 -0.43
CA GLN A 77 -5.50 -26.15 -1.01
C GLN A 77 -4.54 -25.16 -1.69
N THR A 78 -5.08 -24.19 -2.42
CA THR A 78 -4.30 -23.13 -3.05
C THR A 78 -3.61 -22.24 -2.01
N TYR A 79 -4.33 -21.83 -0.98
CA TYR A 79 -3.77 -20.96 0.08
C TYR A 79 -2.73 -21.68 0.91
N GLU A 80 -2.92 -22.97 1.18
CA GLU A 80 -1.90 -23.80 1.85
C GLU A 80 -0.63 -23.96 1.02
N GLN A 81 -0.72 -24.03 -0.32
CA GLN A 81 0.46 -24.04 -1.20
C GLN A 81 1.24 -22.71 -1.10
N TRP A 82 0.55 -21.58 -1.08
CA TRP A 82 1.20 -20.27 -0.89
C TRP A 82 1.83 -20.16 0.50
N LEU A 83 1.12 -20.63 1.52
CA LEU A 83 1.64 -20.69 2.89
C LEU A 83 2.86 -21.61 2.98
N ALA A 84 2.83 -22.78 2.35
CA ALA A 84 3.98 -23.70 2.30
C ALA A 84 5.20 -23.06 1.65
N THR A 85 5.02 -22.29 0.56
CA THR A 85 6.09 -21.54 -0.09
C THR A 85 6.70 -20.49 0.86
N ALA A 86 5.86 -19.75 1.58
CA ALA A 86 6.33 -18.77 2.57
C ALA A 86 7.09 -19.44 3.73
N LEU A 87 6.59 -20.56 4.25
CA LEU A 87 7.23 -21.32 5.32
C LEU A 87 8.57 -21.92 4.88
N THR A 88 8.65 -22.41 3.64
CA THR A 88 9.92 -22.91 3.07
C THR A 88 10.96 -21.80 3.01
N GLY A 89 10.57 -20.57 2.63
CA GLY A 89 11.45 -19.40 2.67
C GLY A 89 11.98 -19.06 4.07
N LEU A 90 11.31 -19.50 5.13
CA LEU A 90 11.71 -19.36 6.54
C LEU A 90 12.48 -20.57 7.07
N GLY A 91 12.80 -21.55 6.20
CA GLY A 91 13.53 -22.76 6.57
C GLY A 91 12.67 -23.86 7.23
N PHE A 92 11.34 -23.81 7.06
CA PHE A 92 10.48 -24.91 7.45
C PHE A 92 10.38 -25.96 6.36
N GLU A 93 10.35 -27.22 6.75
CA GLU A 93 10.17 -28.37 5.86
C GLU A 93 8.83 -29.04 6.11
N GLN A 94 8.06 -29.26 5.05
CA GLN A 94 6.81 -30.00 5.14
C GLN A 94 7.11 -31.48 5.13
N VAL A 95 6.66 -32.20 6.16
CA VAL A 95 6.88 -33.63 6.34
C VAL A 95 5.57 -34.33 6.68
N PRO A 96 5.53 -35.70 6.58
CA PRO A 96 4.38 -36.46 7.02
C PRO A 96 4.02 -36.18 8.49
N ALA A 97 2.75 -36.22 8.81
CA ALA A 97 2.21 -35.85 10.11
C ALA A 97 2.89 -36.52 11.32
N LYS A 98 3.37 -37.74 11.17
CA LYS A 98 4.07 -38.47 12.24
C LYS A 98 5.47 -37.95 12.54
N GLN A 99 6.09 -37.22 11.60
CA GLN A 99 7.46 -36.71 11.70
C GLN A 99 7.50 -35.19 11.95
N ALA A 100 6.34 -34.55 11.88
CA ALA A 100 6.24 -33.10 12.04
C ALA A 100 6.36 -32.74 13.52
N ARG A 101 7.24 -31.75 13.80
CA ARG A 101 7.32 -31.10 15.13
C ARG A 101 6.12 -30.17 15.34
N TYR A 102 5.68 -29.48 14.29
CA TYR A 102 4.57 -28.55 14.37
C TYR A 102 3.38 -29.00 13.53
N ARG A 103 2.18 -28.78 14.05
CA ARG A 103 0.93 -28.85 13.32
C ARG A 103 0.54 -27.41 12.96
N VAL A 104 0.47 -27.12 11.68
CA VAL A 104 0.11 -25.79 11.18
C VAL A 104 -1.33 -25.84 10.69
N SER A 105 -2.16 -24.95 11.23
CA SER A 105 -3.53 -24.74 10.75
C SER A 105 -3.70 -23.28 10.34
N MET A 106 -4.57 -23.03 9.38
CA MET A 106 -4.94 -21.70 8.95
C MET A 106 -6.45 -21.54 8.93
N ASP A 107 -6.91 -20.37 9.35
CA ASP A 107 -8.28 -19.93 9.23
C ASP A 107 -8.30 -18.59 8.50
N TYR A 108 -9.28 -18.38 7.66
CA TYR A 108 -9.44 -17.15 6.91
C TYR A 108 -10.92 -16.81 6.81
N ASP A 109 -11.20 -15.52 6.78
CA ASP A 109 -12.56 -14.99 6.73
C ASP A 109 -12.60 -13.67 5.95
N THR A 110 -13.80 -13.36 5.47
CA THR A 110 -14.11 -12.11 4.77
C THR A 110 -15.42 -11.56 5.29
N ALA A 111 -15.40 -10.34 5.80
CA ALA A 111 -16.58 -9.66 6.31
C ALA A 111 -16.79 -8.31 5.61
N PRO A 112 -18.01 -8.00 5.16
CA PRO A 112 -18.34 -6.64 4.72
C PRO A 112 -18.39 -5.69 5.91
N GLY A 113 -18.02 -4.44 5.69
CA GLY A 113 -18.09 -3.40 6.69
C GLY A 113 -18.24 -2.02 6.10
N LEU A 114 -18.41 -1.03 6.97
CA LEU A 114 -18.49 0.38 6.61
C LEU A 114 -17.42 1.15 7.36
N VAL A 115 -16.68 1.97 6.64
CA VAL A 115 -15.71 2.89 7.24
C VAL A 115 -16.19 4.31 7.04
N ARG A 116 -16.20 5.04 8.14
CA ARG A 116 -16.62 6.43 8.14
C ARG A 116 -15.48 7.33 7.76
N VAL A 117 -15.60 7.98 6.59
CA VAL A 117 -14.58 8.89 6.04
C VAL A 117 -15.11 10.31 6.12
N ALA A 118 -14.33 11.19 6.74
CA ALA A 118 -14.60 12.63 6.75
C ALA A 118 -13.88 13.26 5.55
N GLU A 119 -14.63 13.83 4.64
CA GLU A 119 -14.11 14.50 3.44
C GLU A 119 -14.43 15.98 3.49
N THR A 120 -13.44 16.82 3.23
CA THR A 120 -13.67 18.25 3.10
C THR A 120 -14.13 18.57 1.68
N VAL A 121 -15.39 18.92 1.54
CA VAL A 121 -15.98 19.30 0.25
C VAL A 121 -15.93 20.81 0.11
N TYR A 122 -15.33 21.27 -0.96
CA TYR A 122 -15.42 22.67 -1.39
C TYR A 122 -16.66 22.80 -2.27
N PRO A 123 -17.53 23.79 -2.02
CA PRO A 123 -18.68 24.02 -2.88
C PRO A 123 -18.22 24.25 -4.31
N ASP A 124 -18.76 23.47 -5.25
CA ASP A 124 -18.52 23.68 -6.68
C ASP A 124 -19.37 24.84 -7.16
N TYR A 125 -18.70 25.93 -7.50
CA TYR A 125 -19.37 27.13 -7.99
C TYR A 125 -19.76 27.05 -9.46
N GLY A 126 -19.47 25.94 -10.14
CA GLY A 126 -19.71 25.80 -11.57
C GLY A 126 -18.96 26.88 -12.41
N PRO A 127 -19.22 26.96 -13.73
CA PRO A 127 -18.55 27.92 -14.61
C PRO A 127 -18.91 29.39 -14.32
N TRP A 128 -19.86 29.63 -13.46
CA TRP A 128 -20.34 30.97 -13.03
C TRP A 128 -19.91 31.33 -11.60
N GLY A 129 -19.01 30.58 -11.01
CA GLY A 129 -18.47 30.85 -9.68
C GLY A 129 -17.80 32.20 -9.59
N PRO A 130 -17.63 32.79 -8.39
CA PRO A 130 -17.17 34.15 -8.16
C PRO A 130 -15.77 34.46 -8.71
N TYR A 131 -15.06 33.46 -9.26
CA TYR A 131 -13.69 33.62 -9.76
C TYR A 131 -13.57 33.71 -11.27
N TRP A 132 -14.59 33.45 -12.07
CA TRP A 132 -14.46 33.30 -13.53
C TRP A 132 -15.38 34.19 -14.37
N GLY A 133 -15.97 35.23 -13.79
CA GLY A 133 -16.66 36.27 -14.60
C GLY A 133 -15.65 37.12 -15.36
N PRO A 134 -15.75 37.26 -16.70
CA PRO A 134 -14.92 38.21 -17.43
C PRO A 134 -15.27 39.64 -16.97
N GLY A 135 -14.32 40.28 -16.30
CA GLY A 135 -14.42 41.71 -16.02
C GLY A 135 -14.61 42.16 -14.58
N TYR A 136 -14.63 41.27 -13.60
CA TYR A 136 -14.63 41.72 -12.21
C TYR A 136 -13.20 42.08 -11.73
N TYR A 137 -12.69 43.20 -12.15
CA TYR A 137 -11.73 43.98 -11.37
C TYR A 137 -12.39 44.29 -10.03
N ARG A 138 -11.98 43.62 -8.96
CA ARG A 138 -12.28 44.06 -7.59
C ARG A 138 -11.35 45.23 -7.26
N PRO A 139 -11.81 46.50 -7.25
CA PRO A 139 -10.96 47.67 -6.96
C PRO A 139 -10.47 47.70 -5.50
N TRP A 140 -10.86 46.73 -4.66
CA TRP A 140 -10.65 46.77 -3.21
C TRP A 140 -9.90 45.54 -2.64
N GLY A 141 -9.33 44.69 -3.47
CA GLY A 141 -8.56 43.55 -3.00
C GLY A 141 -9.34 42.58 -2.06
N PRO A 142 -8.61 41.70 -1.32
CA PRO A 142 -9.22 40.68 -0.44
C PRO A 142 -9.99 41.28 0.76
N TRP A 143 -9.91 42.57 1.00
CA TRP A 143 -10.55 43.34 2.07
C TRP A 143 -11.70 44.22 1.61
N GLY A 144 -12.28 43.95 0.45
CA GLY A 144 -13.48 44.66 0.00
C GLY A 144 -14.62 44.63 1.05
N PRO A 145 -15.67 45.49 0.90
CA PRO A 145 -16.69 45.70 1.95
C PRO A 145 -17.40 44.45 2.44
N TRP A 146 -17.16 43.33 1.79
CA TRP A 146 -17.74 42.02 2.16
C TRP A 146 -16.71 40.99 2.62
N GLY A 147 -15.39 41.25 2.50
CA GLY A 147 -14.31 40.39 2.98
C GLY A 147 -14.60 38.87 2.95
N PRO A 148 -14.02 38.10 3.88
CA PRO A 148 -14.31 36.66 4.03
C PRO A 148 -15.76 36.34 4.44
N TRP A 149 -16.52 37.35 4.86
CA TRP A 149 -17.92 37.24 5.31
C TRP A 149 -18.93 37.72 4.27
N GLY A 150 -18.47 38.02 3.05
CA GLY A 150 -19.35 38.43 1.95
C GLY A 150 -20.27 37.30 1.50
N PRO A 151 -21.39 37.60 0.81
CA PRO A 151 -22.37 36.59 0.37
C PRO A 151 -21.83 35.54 -0.62
N GLY A 152 -20.54 35.61 -0.96
CA GLY A 152 -19.87 34.60 -1.80
C GLY A 152 -18.83 33.74 -1.08
N TYR A 153 -18.64 33.88 0.24
CA TYR A 153 -17.75 33.05 1.02
C TYR A 153 -18.53 31.90 1.66
N TRP A 154 -18.36 30.73 1.11
CA TRP A 154 -18.84 29.50 1.71
C TRP A 154 -17.65 28.74 2.27
N PRO A 155 -17.58 28.54 3.58
CA PRO A 155 -16.47 27.75 4.16
C PRO A 155 -16.54 26.31 3.63
N PRO A 156 -15.37 25.65 3.50
CA PRO A 156 -15.34 24.24 3.19
C PRO A 156 -16.16 23.46 4.24
N GLN A 157 -16.97 22.52 3.78
CA GLN A 157 -17.81 21.72 4.65
C GLN A 157 -17.18 20.34 4.80
N THR A 158 -17.16 19.85 6.04
CA THR A 158 -16.78 18.45 6.29
C THR A 158 -18.02 17.59 6.16
N VAL A 159 -18.04 16.75 5.14
CA VAL A 159 -19.09 15.74 4.92
C VAL A 159 -18.55 14.40 5.38
N VAL A 160 -19.32 13.74 6.23
CA VAL A 160 -18.99 12.38 6.69
C VAL A 160 -19.81 11.42 5.84
N ARG A 161 -19.13 10.49 5.19
CA ARG A 161 -19.78 9.42 4.42
C ARG A 161 -19.31 8.05 4.86
N ASP A 162 -20.21 7.09 4.80
CA ASP A 162 -19.88 5.69 5.03
C ASP A 162 -19.45 5.06 3.70
N VAL A 163 -18.21 4.54 3.67
CA VAL A 163 -17.63 3.86 2.50
C VAL A 163 -17.67 2.36 2.75
N PRO A 164 -18.29 1.57 1.84
CA PRO A 164 -18.30 0.13 1.98
C PRO A 164 -16.90 -0.43 1.77
N VAL A 165 -16.48 -1.30 2.68
CA VAL A 165 -15.19 -1.96 2.64
C VAL A 165 -15.34 -3.45 2.90
N THR A 166 -14.36 -4.22 2.45
CA THR A 166 -14.22 -5.63 2.76
C THR A 166 -13.05 -5.81 3.70
N PHE A 167 -13.30 -6.41 4.85
CA PHE A 167 -12.27 -6.86 5.77
C PHE A 167 -11.90 -8.30 5.41
N SER A 168 -10.62 -8.54 5.14
CA SER A 168 -10.09 -9.88 4.91
C SER A 168 -9.12 -10.22 6.01
N SER A 169 -9.26 -11.39 6.62
CA SER A 169 -8.40 -11.85 7.71
C SER A 169 -7.81 -13.22 7.41
N LEU A 170 -6.57 -13.40 7.84
CA LEU A 170 -5.86 -14.67 7.84
C LEU A 170 -5.30 -14.89 9.24
N GLN A 171 -5.53 -16.07 9.80
CA GLN A 171 -4.94 -16.52 11.05
C GLN A 171 -4.17 -17.82 10.81
N VAL A 172 -2.91 -17.87 11.24
CA VAL A 172 -2.08 -19.06 11.15
C VAL A 172 -1.63 -19.45 12.55
N TYR A 173 -1.78 -20.74 12.86
CA TYR A 173 -1.46 -21.31 14.16
C TYR A 173 -0.40 -22.38 14.03
N PHE A 174 0.56 -22.37 14.94
CA PHE A 174 1.52 -23.44 15.13
C PHE A 174 1.21 -24.12 16.46
N LYS A 175 0.94 -25.41 16.40
CA LYS A 175 0.81 -26.26 17.59
C LYS A 175 2.02 -27.18 17.65
N ASP A 176 2.62 -27.33 18.80
CA ASP A 176 3.61 -28.38 19.04
C ASP A 176 2.94 -29.75 18.96
N ALA A 177 3.46 -30.64 18.12
CA ALA A 177 2.81 -31.93 17.85
C ALA A 177 2.84 -32.90 19.04
N ALA A 178 3.82 -32.76 19.94
CA ALA A 178 3.97 -33.63 21.11
C ALA A 178 3.02 -33.23 22.23
N SER A 179 2.93 -31.91 22.51
CA SER A 179 2.11 -31.41 23.62
C SER A 179 0.71 -30.99 23.22
N GLY A 180 0.45 -30.81 21.92
CA GLY A 180 -0.79 -30.26 21.38
C GLY A 180 -1.03 -28.76 21.71
N LYS A 181 -0.07 -28.10 22.37
CA LYS A 181 -0.20 -26.69 22.77
C LYS A 181 0.09 -25.77 21.59
N ARG A 182 -0.67 -24.68 21.51
CA ARG A 182 -0.40 -23.60 20.54
C ARG A 182 0.84 -22.84 20.99
N VAL A 183 1.88 -22.81 20.16
CA VAL A 183 3.17 -22.19 20.45
C VAL A 183 3.36 -20.86 19.76
N TYR A 184 2.68 -20.66 18.61
CA TYR A 184 2.70 -19.42 17.86
C TYR A 184 1.37 -19.22 17.13
N GLN A 185 0.97 -17.96 17.06
CA GLN A 185 -0.22 -17.53 16.33
C GLN A 185 0.08 -16.20 15.68
N VAL A 186 -0.30 -16.02 14.42
CA VAL A 186 -0.26 -14.75 13.74
C VAL A 186 -1.59 -14.46 13.07
N THR A 187 -2.05 -13.23 13.19
CA THR A 187 -3.26 -12.71 12.55
C THR A 187 -2.85 -11.56 11.64
N ALA A 188 -3.22 -11.65 10.37
CA ALA A 188 -3.04 -10.60 9.38
C ALA A 188 -4.40 -10.13 8.87
N GLN A 189 -4.64 -8.83 8.89
CA GLN A 189 -5.92 -8.23 8.49
C GLN A 189 -5.70 -7.14 7.45
N ASN A 190 -6.51 -7.16 6.40
CA ASN A 190 -6.52 -6.14 5.35
C ASN A 190 -7.93 -5.57 5.23
N GLN A 191 -7.97 -4.29 4.88
CA GLN A 191 -9.20 -3.56 4.59
C GLN A 191 -9.07 -2.94 3.20
N ALA A 192 -10.02 -3.22 2.32
CA ALA A 192 -10.05 -2.70 0.96
C ALA A 192 -11.48 -2.38 0.51
N GLU A 193 -11.67 -1.34 -0.29
CA GLU A 193 -13.00 -0.93 -0.78
C GLU A 193 -13.61 -1.99 -1.71
N ASN A 194 -12.83 -2.65 -2.53
CA ASN A 194 -13.29 -3.68 -3.48
C ASN A 194 -12.38 -4.92 -3.46
N GLY A 195 -11.87 -5.27 -2.28
CA GLY A 195 -10.96 -6.40 -2.12
C GLY A 195 -11.67 -7.75 -2.22
N SER A 196 -11.09 -8.69 -2.97
CA SER A 196 -11.47 -10.09 -2.89
C SER A 196 -10.42 -10.88 -2.14
N LEU A 197 -10.84 -11.85 -1.33
CA LEU A 197 -9.93 -12.65 -0.53
C LEU A 197 -8.82 -13.33 -1.37
N PRO A 198 -9.11 -13.95 -2.53
CA PRO A 198 -8.06 -14.53 -3.36
C PRO A 198 -7.01 -13.54 -3.85
N ALA A 199 -7.39 -12.30 -4.11
CA ALA A 199 -6.47 -11.27 -4.57
C ALA A 199 -5.55 -10.76 -3.47
N VAL A 200 -6.03 -10.70 -2.22
CA VAL A 200 -5.24 -10.17 -1.09
C VAL A 200 -4.51 -11.27 -0.30
N MET A 201 -4.90 -12.55 -0.44
CA MET A 201 -4.34 -13.67 0.31
C MET A 201 -2.81 -13.80 0.20
N PRO A 202 -2.17 -13.68 -0.98
CA PRO A 202 -0.70 -13.73 -1.07
C PRO A 202 -0.03 -12.64 -0.23
N TYR A 203 -0.63 -11.45 -0.17
CA TYR A 203 -0.12 -10.32 0.61
C TYR A 203 -0.36 -10.52 2.10
N LEU A 204 -1.50 -11.10 2.51
CA LEU A 204 -1.78 -11.46 3.90
C LEU A 204 -0.74 -12.47 4.41
N ILE A 205 -0.44 -13.52 3.62
CA ILE A 205 0.57 -14.52 3.97
C ILE A 205 1.95 -13.87 4.07
N ARG A 206 2.39 -13.10 3.08
CA ARG A 206 3.70 -12.43 3.11
C ARG A 206 3.81 -11.48 4.29
N SER A 207 2.77 -10.69 4.57
CA SER A 207 2.74 -9.76 5.71
C SER A 207 2.78 -10.48 7.06
N ALA A 208 2.06 -11.60 7.19
CA ALA A 208 2.02 -12.40 8.42
C ALA A 208 3.43 -12.88 8.84
N PHE A 209 4.26 -13.21 7.85
CA PHE A 209 5.59 -13.76 8.06
C PHE A 209 6.75 -12.77 7.84
N THR A 210 6.45 -11.50 7.57
CA THR A 210 7.47 -10.44 7.62
C THR A 210 8.02 -10.38 9.05
N ASP A 211 9.35 -10.33 9.20
CA ASP A 211 10.06 -10.31 10.49
C ASP A 211 9.71 -11.49 11.43
N PHE A 212 9.50 -12.67 10.85
CA PHE A 212 9.21 -13.89 11.62
C PHE A 212 10.45 -14.43 12.36
N PRO A 213 10.34 -14.83 13.65
CA PRO A 213 9.18 -14.71 14.53
C PRO A 213 9.01 -13.29 15.05
N ALA A 214 7.81 -12.74 14.90
CA ALA A 214 7.52 -11.38 15.34
C ALA A 214 7.42 -11.27 16.86
N GLU A 215 7.65 -10.05 17.38
CA GLU A 215 7.50 -9.74 18.79
C GLU A 215 6.05 -9.99 19.25
N SER A 216 5.92 -10.73 20.36
CA SER A 216 4.62 -11.16 20.87
C SER A 216 3.78 -10.00 21.38
N GLY A 217 2.53 -9.92 20.93
CA GLY A 217 1.54 -8.94 21.40
C GLY A 217 1.71 -7.53 20.81
N ARG A 218 2.67 -7.30 19.91
CA ARG A 218 2.88 -6.00 19.30
C ARG A 218 2.23 -5.92 17.91
N PRO A 219 1.17 -5.10 17.73
CA PRO A 219 0.60 -4.84 16.42
C PRO A 219 1.59 -4.09 15.53
N ARG A 220 1.65 -4.46 14.26
CA ARG A 220 2.47 -3.80 13.24
C ARG A 220 1.71 -3.64 11.95
N ARG A 221 2.03 -2.59 11.21
CA ARG A 221 1.49 -2.34 9.88
C ARG A 221 2.54 -2.66 8.82
N VAL A 222 2.19 -3.54 7.90
CA VAL A 222 3.04 -3.96 6.78
C VAL A 222 2.42 -3.45 5.49
N THR A 223 3.19 -2.74 4.69
CA THR A 223 2.77 -2.25 3.37
C THR A 223 3.62 -2.96 2.32
N LEU A 224 2.96 -3.67 1.41
CA LEU A 224 3.59 -4.39 0.30
C LEU A 224 3.14 -3.77 -1.03
N GLU A 225 4.06 -3.67 -1.97
CA GLU A 225 3.71 -3.27 -3.34
C GLU A 225 2.99 -4.41 -4.06
N VAL A 226 1.94 -4.03 -4.80
CA VAL A 226 1.23 -4.97 -5.67
C VAL A 226 2.10 -5.26 -6.87
N GLU A 227 2.52 -6.51 -7.01
CA GLU A 227 3.21 -6.96 -8.20
C GLU A 227 2.27 -6.85 -9.39
N LYS A 228 2.57 -5.94 -10.32
CA LYS A 228 1.89 -5.92 -11.61
C LYS A 228 2.27 -7.20 -12.33
N ASN A 229 1.40 -8.21 -12.31
CA ASN A 229 1.56 -9.39 -13.15
C ASN A 229 1.75 -8.90 -14.58
N ALA A 230 2.97 -9.05 -15.11
CA ALA A 230 3.23 -8.89 -16.52
C ALA A 230 2.35 -9.92 -17.25
N LYS A 231 1.35 -9.40 -17.98
CA LYS A 231 0.55 -10.23 -18.90
C LYS A 231 1.40 -10.63 -20.08
#